data_c29ce76dbbfce8720ddebe663e9ec182
#
_entry.id   c29ce76dbbfce8720ddebe663e9ec182
#
_cell.length_a   1.000
_cell.length_b   1.000
_cell.length_c   1.000
_cell.angle_alpha   90.00
_cell.angle_beta   90.00
_cell.angle_gamma   90.00
#
_symmetry.space_group_name_H-M   'P 1'
#
loop_
_entity.id
_entity.type
_entity.pdbx_description
1 polymer ?
#
loop_
_entity_poly.entity_id
_entity_poly.type
_entity_poly.pdbx_seq_one_letter_code
_entity_poly.pdbx_strand_id
1 'polypeptide(L)'
;MFQQSLTGGTRRFSCLALRLFAVGVNQAFVQNNDDSVIEPLAAASSTLTAPSARADEIFLEGPRSRFAEFITLLRVMRDFLRGFRTLHFVGPCVTVFGSSRIKRDDPHYELARKMGAAIARLGFTVMTGGGPGIMEAANRGAKEVGGRSVGCNIELPSEQAANAYLDRCVRMHYFFVRKALLVKYSYAFVVMPGGAGTLDELFEAVTLIQTGKIKNFPIVIMGTDYWKELIGFIDKMAERGTISASDLGLIYATDSVEEAIAHIRSKTIEPFELKRVAHIRRHFPWLCEQGLSGDNK
;
A
#
# COMPACT_ATOMS: atom_id res chain seq x y z
N MET A 1 -22.53 -24.33 58.02
CA MET A 1 -22.10 -23.26 58.96
C MET A 1 -21.21 -22.35 58.14
N PHE A 2 -21.60 -21.34 57.91
CA PHE A 2 -21.69 -19.91 57.80
C PHE A 2 -21.89 -19.40 56.37
N GLN A 3 -23.08 -18.89 56.11
CA GLN A 3 -23.44 -17.89 55.12
C GLN A 3 -22.86 -16.53 55.55
N GLN A 4 -22.45 -15.71 54.55
CA GLN A 4 -22.66 -14.26 54.55
C GLN A 4 -22.42 -13.73 53.12
N SER A 5 -23.43 -13.35 52.52
CA SER A 5 -23.96 -12.20 51.87
C SER A 5 -23.12 -10.92 51.96
N LEU A 6 -22.81 -10.27 50.82
CA LEU A 6 -22.63 -8.82 50.68
C LEU A 6 -22.90 -8.38 49.21
N THR A 7 -24.03 -7.89 48.98
CA THR A 7 -24.57 -6.65 48.39
C THR A 7 -23.60 -5.71 47.67
N GLY A 8 -23.94 -5.39 46.45
CA GLY A 8 -24.03 -4.17 45.67
C GLY A 8 -22.98 -3.08 45.81
N GLY A 9 -22.46 -2.66 44.67
CA GLY A 9 -21.65 -1.47 44.55
C GLY A 9 -21.34 -1.15 43.10
N THR A 10 -22.33 -0.62 42.36
CA THR A 10 -22.13 0.09 41.11
C THR A 10 -21.21 1.30 41.32
N ARG A 11 -19.97 1.20 40.99
CA ARG A 11 -19.06 2.35 40.95
C ARG A 11 -19.17 3.05 39.58
N ARG A 12 -19.84 4.19 39.60
CA ARG A 12 -19.76 5.24 38.60
C ARG A 12 -18.30 5.65 38.45
N PHE A 13 -17.67 5.35 37.32
CA PHE A 13 -16.40 5.98 36.97
C PHE A 13 -16.66 7.42 36.61
N SER A 14 -16.33 8.29 37.56
CA SER A 14 -16.41 9.72 37.47
C SER A 14 -15.41 10.23 36.42
N CYS A 15 -15.92 11.17 35.62
CA CYS A 15 -15.26 11.93 34.56
C CYS A 15 -14.16 12.89 35.07
N LEU A 16 -13.36 12.48 36.08
CA LEU A 16 -12.36 13.32 36.73
C LEU A 16 -10.92 12.99 36.34
N ALA A 17 -10.68 11.92 35.58
CA ALA A 17 -9.33 11.52 35.16
C ALA A 17 -8.80 12.25 33.91
N LEU A 18 -9.61 13.08 33.26
CA LEU A 18 -9.18 13.83 32.04
C LEU A 18 -8.70 15.27 32.32
N ARG A 19 -8.66 15.70 33.59
CA ARG A 19 -8.24 17.07 33.93
C ARG A 19 -6.84 17.21 34.54
N LEU A 20 -6.11 16.14 34.77
CA LEU A 20 -4.80 16.19 35.46
C LEU A 20 -3.57 16.01 34.53
N PHE A 21 -3.75 15.93 33.20
CA PHE A 21 -2.64 15.90 32.25
C PHE A 21 -2.37 17.24 31.53
N ALA A 22 -2.98 18.33 31.96
CA ALA A 22 -2.89 19.62 31.29
C ALA A 22 -2.03 20.67 32.02
N VAL A 23 -1.32 20.30 33.10
CA VAL A 23 -0.44 21.24 33.80
C VAL A 23 0.87 20.53 34.12
N GLY A 24 1.89 20.73 33.29
CA GLY A 24 3.22 20.25 33.65
C GLY A 24 4.19 19.99 32.51
N VAL A 25 4.16 20.71 31.40
CA VAL A 25 5.33 20.83 30.50
C VAL A 25 5.37 22.26 29.98
N ASN A 26 5.77 23.16 30.84
CA ASN A 26 6.24 24.46 30.42
C ASN A 26 7.37 24.87 31.40
N GLN A 27 8.58 24.91 30.94
CA GLN A 27 9.81 25.47 31.46
C GLN A 27 10.95 24.46 31.40
N ALA A 28 11.63 24.44 30.28
CA ALA A 28 13.10 24.37 30.15
C ALA A 28 13.46 24.47 28.65
N PHE A 29 13.32 25.66 28.09
CA PHE A 29 14.07 25.99 26.87
C PHE A 29 15.07 27.09 27.29
N VAL A 30 16.30 26.68 27.41
CA VAL A 30 17.45 27.54 27.61
C VAL A 30 17.58 28.45 26.39
N GLN A 31 17.54 29.74 26.62
CA GLN A 31 17.96 30.78 25.68
C GLN A 31 19.42 30.56 25.29
N ASN A 32 19.68 30.15 24.08
CA ASN A 32 20.94 30.46 23.40
C ASN A 32 20.60 31.43 22.28
N ASN A 33 21.02 32.67 22.49
CA ASN A 33 21.09 33.71 21.48
C ASN A 33 22.15 33.28 20.45
N ASP A 34 21.70 32.90 19.27
CA ASP A 34 22.49 33.01 18.05
C ASP A 34 21.51 33.44 16.93
N ASP A 35 21.57 34.72 16.61
CA ASP A 35 20.75 35.40 15.63
C ASP A 35 21.22 34.99 14.21
N SER A 36 20.85 33.78 13.74
CA SER A 36 20.81 33.49 12.34
C SER A 36 19.35 33.23 11.95
N VAL A 37 18.66 34.31 11.61
CA VAL A 37 17.33 34.26 10.99
C VAL A 37 17.46 33.60 9.62
N ILE A 38 17.05 32.35 9.53
CA ILE A 38 16.81 31.72 8.22
C ILE A 38 15.51 32.33 7.71
N GLU A 39 15.61 33.33 6.83
CA GLU A 39 14.46 33.81 6.09
C GLU A 39 13.91 32.69 5.18
N PRO A 40 12.60 32.41 5.22
CA PRO A 40 12.01 31.48 4.26
C PRO A 40 12.13 32.04 2.86
N LEU A 41 12.77 31.33 1.99
CA LEU A 41 12.87 31.65 0.56
C LEU A 41 11.45 31.92 0.03
N ALA A 42 11.24 33.13 -0.51
CA ALA A 42 9.97 33.64 -0.98
C ALA A 42 9.23 32.64 -1.88
N ALA A 43 7.95 32.50 -1.60
CA ALA A 43 6.99 31.68 -2.30
C ALA A 43 7.09 31.76 -3.82
N ALA A 44 7.53 30.70 -4.45
CA ALA A 44 7.33 30.48 -5.88
C ALA A 44 5.85 30.18 -6.12
N SER A 45 5.26 30.97 -6.99
CA SER A 45 3.95 30.91 -7.64
C SER A 45 3.03 29.74 -7.25
N SER A 46 1.95 30.07 -6.55
CA SER A 46 0.81 29.20 -6.27
C SER A 46 0.06 28.87 -7.57
N THR A 47 0.44 27.78 -8.21
CA THR A 47 -0.51 27.04 -9.04
C THR A 47 -1.60 26.50 -8.13
N LEU A 48 -2.85 26.84 -8.42
CA LEU A 48 -4.06 26.36 -7.71
C LEU A 48 -4.16 24.82 -7.83
N THR A 49 -3.42 24.10 -7.00
CA THR A 49 -3.56 22.65 -6.83
C THR A 49 -4.79 22.37 -5.97
N ALA A 50 -5.56 21.35 -6.36
CA ALA A 50 -6.75 20.93 -5.61
C ALA A 50 -6.40 20.67 -4.12
N PRO A 51 -7.25 21.09 -3.17
CA PRO A 51 -6.96 20.94 -1.73
C PRO A 51 -6.66 19.49 -1.28
N SER A 52 -7.14 18.49 -2.01
CA SER A 52 -6.91 17.07 -1.76
C SER A 52 -5.48 16.64 -2.07
N ALA A 53 -4.85 17.20 -3.11
CA ALA A 53 -3.48 16.89 -3.51
C ALA A 53 -2.41 17.41 -2.53
N ARG A 54 -2.80 18.24 -1.56
CA ARG A 54 -1.93 18.77 -0.49
C ARG A 54 -2.08 18.02 0.84
N ALA A 55 -2.77 16.90 0.87
CA ALA A 55 -3.05 16.23 2.14
C ALA A 55 -1.79 15.75 2.86
N ASP A 56 -0.84 15.15 2.12
CA ASP A 56 0.45 14.72 2.65
C ASP A 56 1.34 15.93 2.99
N GLU A 57 1.36 16.98 2.17
CA GLU A 57 2.09 18.22 2.43
C GLU A 57 1.66 18.81 3.77
N ILE A 58 0.34 18.99 3.96
CA ILE A 58 -0.23 19.50 5.21
C ILE A 58 0.07 18.59 6.40
N PHE A 59 0.05 17.28 6.20
CA PHE A 59 0.37 16.29 7.24
C PHE A 59 1.84 16.35 7.66
N LEU A 60 2.75 16.64 6.72
CA LEU A 60 4.20 16.64 6.92
C LEU A 60 4.78 18.02 7.28
N GLU A 61 3.97 19.09 7.32
CA GLU A 61 4.40 20.45 7.73
C GLU A 61 4.92 20.54 9.19
N GLY A 62 4.78 19.46 9.96
CA GLY A 62 5.20 19.41 11.37
C GLY A 62 4.03 19.55 12.36
N PRO A 63 4.33 19.76 13.67
CA PRO A 63 3.30 19.76 14.70
C PRO A 63 2.31 20.91 14.54
N ARG A 64 1.02 20.59 14.55
CA ARG A 64 -0.08 21.55 14.43
C ARG A 64 -0.90 21.63 15.73
N SER A 65 -1.93 22.46 15.74
CA SER A 65 -2.84 22.51 16.89
C SER A 65 -3.53 21.16 17.10
N ARG A 66 -3.79 20.79 18.37
CA ARG A 66 -4.44 19.50 18.71
C ARG A 66 -5.77 19.28 17.98
N PHE A 67 -6.52 20.35 17.72
CA PHE A 67 -7.76 20.28 16.97
C PHE A 67 -7.50 19.98 15.48
N ALA A 68 -6.49 20.61 14.88
CA ALA A 68 -6.08 20.33 13.50
C ALA A 68 -5.61 18.88 13.32
N GLU A 69 -4.81 18.37 14.28
CA GLU A 69 -4.39 16.97 14.31
C GLU A 69 -5.59 16.00 14.40
N PHE A 70 -6.57 16.31 15.24
CA PHE A 70 -7.79 15.51 15.35
C PHE A 70 -8.57 15.46 14.02
N ILE A 71 -8.71 16.59 13.33
CA ILE A 71 -9.35 16.63 12.00
C ILE A 71 -8.56 15.82 10.99
N THR A 72 -7.23 15.86 11.02
CA THR A 72 -6.35 15.04 10.17
C THR A 72 -6.57 13.55 10.43
N LEU A 73 -6.65 13.13 11.70
CA LEU A 73 -6.96 11.75 12.07
C LEU A 73 -8.30 11.28 11.48
N LEU A 74 -9.35 12.11 11.54
CA LEU A 74 -10.64 11.79 10.93
C LEU A 74 -10.56 11.64 9.40
N ARG A 75 -9.73 12.46 8.73
CA ARG A 75 -9.49 12.35 7.28
C ARG A 75 -8.77 11.05 6.93
N VAL A 76 -7.73 10.70 7.65
CA VAL A 76 -6.98 9.43 7.50
C VAL A 76 -7.92 8.23 7.70
N MET A 77 -8.73 8.25 8.76
CA MET A 77 -9.71 7.20 9.03
C MET A 77 -10.73 7.07 7.88
N ARG A 78 -11.20 8.20 7.33
CA ARG A 78 -12.10 8.19 6.15
C ARG A 78 -11.43 7.55 4.93
N ASP A 79 -10.14 7.80 4.70
CA ASP A 79 -9.39 7.18 3.60
C ASP A 79 -9.28 5.67 3.79
N PHE A 80 -8.96 5.18 4.98
CA PHE A 80 -8.96 3.74 5.26
C PHE A 80 -10.34 3.12 5.04
N LEU A 81 -11.40 3.74 5.53
CA LEU A 81 -12.78 3.25 5.35
C LEU A 81 -13.16 3.19 3.86
N ARG A 82 -12.77 4.21 3.07
CA ARG A 82 -12.97 4.20 1.61
C ARG A 82 -12.23 3.04 0.94
N GLY A 83 -10.96 2.82 1.32
CA GLY A 83 -10.14 1.72 0.83
C GLY A 83 -10.74 0.36 1.18
N PHE A 84 -11.11 0.15 2.44
CA PHE A 84 -11.72 -1.11 2.90
C PHE A 84 -13.02 -1.41 2.15
N ARG A 85 -13.90 -0.42 2.00
CA ARG A 85 -15.18 -0.59 1.27
C ARG A 85 -14.96 -0.97 -0.19
N THR A 86 -14.00 -0.33 -0.86
CA THR A 86 -13.74 -0.56 -2.29
C THR A 86 -13.01 -1.87 -2.53
N LEU A 87 -12.03 -2.22 -1.68
CA LEU A 87 -11.15 -3.37 -1.89
C LEU A 87 -11.61 -4.65 -1.18
N HIS A 88 -12.64 -4.60 -0.33
CA HIS A 88 -13.11 -5.77 0.42
C HIS A 88 -13.55 -6.93 -0.49
N PHE A 89 -14.17 -6.63 -1.63
CA PHE A 89 -14.76 -7.62 -2.52
C PHE A 89 -13.91 -7.94 -3.76
N VAL A 90 -12.69 -7.43 -3.85
CA VAL A 90 -11.83 -7.66 -5.02
C VAL A 90 -11.19 -9.06 -5.05
N GLY A 91 -11.27 -9.80 -3.94
CA GLY A 91 -10.63 -11.13 -3.81
C GLY A 91 -9.15 -11.02 -3.47
N PRO A 92 -8.42 -12.16 -3.50
CA PRO A 92 -6.98 -12.15 -3.29
C PRO A 92 -6.29 -11.45 -4.47
N CYS A 93 -5.37 -10.54 -4.17
CA CYS A 93 -4.67 -9.76 -5.18
C CYS A 93 -3.20 -10.19 -5.30
N VAL A 94 -2.64 -10.01 -6.50
CA VAL A 94 -1.20 -9.86 -6.72
C VAL A 94 -0.98 -8.45 -7.24
N THR A 95 -0.11 -7.70 -6.57
CA THR A 95 0.16 -6.31 -6.97
C THR A 95 1.38 -6.22 -7.87
N VAL A 96 1.23 -5.48 -8.96
CA VAL A 96 2.31 -5.20 -9.92
C VAL A 96 2.72 -3.73 -9.81
N PHE A 97 3.99 -3.51 -9.51
CA PHE A 97 4.63 -2.19 -9.46
C PHE A 97 5.55 -1.98 -10.66
N GLY A 98 5.73 -0.75 -11.05
CA GLY A 98 6.64 -0.34 -12.10
C GLY A 98 6.43 1.09 -12.56
N SER A 99 7.26 1.53 -13.49
CA SER A 99 7.28 2.90 -13.97
C SER A 99 5.99 3.27 -14.72
N SER A 100 5.43 4.44 -14.39
CA SER A 100 4.35 5.07 -15.17
C SER A 100 4.84 5.68 -16.49
N ARG A 101 6.16 5.76 -16.71
CA ARG A 101 6.78 6.42 -17.87
C ARG A 101 7.16 5.45 -19.00
N ILE A 102 7.10 4.12 -18.74
CA ILE A 102 7.37 3.10 -19.76
C ILE A 102 6.23 3.14 -20.80
N LYS A 103 6.63 3.24 -22.07
CA LYS A 103 5.70 3.33 -23.19
C LYS A 103 5.22 1.96 -23.65
N ARG A 104 4.16 1.93 -24.48
CA ARG A 104 3.55 0.69 -24.98
C ARG A 104 4.44 -0.11 -25.94
N ASP A 105 5.42 0.52 -26.56
CA ASP A 105 6.42 -0.08 -27.47
C ASP A 105 7.64 -0.64 -26.75
N ASP A 106 7.75 -0.45 -25.43
CA ASP A 106 8.85 -0.94 -24.62
C ASP A 106 8.67 -2.46 -24.34
N PRO A 107 9.73 -3.28 -24.42
CA PRO A 107 9.67 -4.71 -24.09
C PRO A 107 9.14 -5.00 -22.69
N HIS A 108 9.45 -4.15 -21.70
CA HIS A 108 8.95 -4.31 -20.33
C HIS A 108 7.45 -4.05 -20.20
N TYR A 109 6.86 -3.22 -21.06
CA TYR A 109 5.39 -3.08 -21.12
C TYR A 109 4.75 -4.41 -21.54
N GLU A 110 5.27 -5.05 -22.59
CA GLU A 110 4.75 -6.34 -23.05
C GLU A 110 4.97 -7.45 -22.02
N LEU A 111 6.12 -7.47 -21.33
CA LEU A 111 6.39 -8.38 -20.23
C LEU A 111 5.37 -8.20 -19.08
N ALA A 112 5.10 -6.97 -18.68
CA ALA A 112 4.10 -6.65 -17.64
C ALA A 112 2.69 -7.06 -18.07
N ARG A 113 2.33 -6.87 -19.36
CA ARG A 113 1.04 -7.30 -19.91
C ARG A 113 0.87 -8.82 -19.86
N LYS A 114 1.90 -9.58 -20.25
CA LYS A 114 1.91 -11.04 -20.15
C LYS A 114 1.80 -11.50 -18.70
N MET A 115 2.55 -10.86 -17.79
CA MET A 115 2.51 -11.17 -16.36
C MET A 115 1.12 -10.90 -15.76
N GLY A 116 0.47 -9.79 -16.09
CA GLY A 116 -0.90 -9.48 -15.67
C GLY A 116 -1.91 -10.53 -16.14
N ALA A 117 -1.79 -10.99 -17.40
CA ALA A 117 -2.61 -12.06 -17.91
C ALA A 117 -2.38 -13.39 -17.18
N ALA A 118 -1.12 -13.72 -16.86
CA ALA A 118 -0.76 -14.95 -16.16
C ALA A 118 -1.26 -14.96 -14.70
N ILE A 119 -1.13 -13.83 -13.99
CA ILE A 119 -1.69 -13.63 -12.64
C ILE A 119 -3.22 -13.86 -12.66
N ALA A 120 -3.91 -13.28 -13.62
CA ALA A 120 -5.36 -13.43 -13.75
C ALA A 120 -5.77 -14.87 -14.04
N ARG A 121 -5.05 -15.60 -14.93
CA ARG A 121 -5.28 -17.03 -15.19
C ARG A 121 -5.05 -17.90 -13.95
N LEU A 122 -4.11 -17.51 -13.07
CA LEU A 122 -3.87 -18.19 -11.79
C LEU A 122 -5.07 -18.02 -10.82
N GLY A 123 -5.95 -17.04 -11.08
CA GLY A 123 -7.17 -16.78 -10.30
C GLY A 123 -7.08 -15.60 -9.34
N PHE A 124 -5.96 -14.86 -9.36
CA PHE A 124 -5.81 -13.64 -8.58
C PHE A 124 -6.38 -12.42 -9.31
N THR A 125 -6.78 -11.44 -8.54
CA THR A 125 -7.04 -10.08 -9.05
C THR A 125 -5.71 -9.37 -9.24
N VAL A 126 -5.51 -8.76 -10.41
CA VAL A 126 -4.35 -7.89 -10.64
C VAL A 126 -4.61 -6.54 -10.01
N MET A 127 -3.77 -6.16 -9.05
CA MET A 127 -3.81 -4.84 -8.43
C MET A 127 -2.59 -4.02 -8.86
N THR A 128 -2.79 -2.74 -9.08
CA THR A 128 -1.72 -1.78 -9.40
C THR A 128 -1.99 -0.44 -8.75
N GLY A 129 -1.09 0.53 -8.95
CA GLY A 129 -1.36 1.94 -8.63
C GLY A 129 -2.40 2.59 -9.56
N GLY A 130 -2.89 1.89 -10.58
CA GLY A 130 -3.96 2.37 -11.47
C GLY A 130 -3.53 3.42 -12.50
N GLY A 131 -2.25 3.78 -12.57
CA GLY A 131 -1.70 4.76 -13.52
C GLY A 131 -1.33 4.17 -14.89
N PRO A 132 -0.65 4.94 -15.75
CA PRO A 132 -0.17 4.51 -17.06
C PRO A 132 1.07 3.59 -16.95
N GLY A 133 1.67 3.26 -18.09
CA GLY A 133 2.91 2.50 -18.21
C GLY A 133 2.77 1.05 -17.77
N ILE A 134 3.67 0.58 -16.91
CA ILE A 134 3.67 -0.80 -16.40
C ILE A 134 2.34 -1.14 -15.71
N MET A 135 1.77 -0.22 -14.95
CA MET A 135 0.50 -0.43 -14.26
C MET A 135 -0.64 -0.67 -15.25
N GLU A 136 -0.71 0.14 -16.30
CA GLU A 136 -1.67 -0.05 -17.40
C GLU A 136 -1.44 -1.38 -18.10
N ALA A 137 -0.20 -1.75 -18.39
CA ALA A 137 0.14 -2.99 -19.06
C ALA A 137 -0.38 -4.22 -18.29
N ALA A 138 -0.09 -4.28 -16.99
CA ALA A 138 -0.54 -5.39 -16.15
C ALA A 138 -2.08 -5.44 -16.04
N ASN A 139 -2.74 -4.31 -15.85
CA ASN A 139 -4.21 -4.24 -15.82
C ASN A 139 -4.81 -4.66 -17.16
N ARG A 140 -4.25 -4.20 -18.27
CA ARG A 140 -4.65 -4.59 -19.63
C ARG A 140 -4.54 -6.10 -19.84
N GLY A 141 -3.40 -6.69 -19.49
CA GLY A 141 -3.18 -8.13 -19.61
C GLY A 141 -4.21 -8.95 -18.84
N ALA A 142 -4.57 -8.52 -17.62
CA ALA A 142 -5.62 -9.15 -16.85
C ALA A 142 -6.99 -9.08 -17.55
N LYS A 143 -7.34 -7.91 -18.08
CA LYS A 143 -8.64 -7.73 -18.78
C LYS A 143 -8.74 -8.50 -20.08
N GLU A 144 -7.67 -8.62 -20.84
CA GLU A 144 -7.62 -9.38 -22.09
C GLU A 144 -7.96 -10.88 -21.93
N VAL A 145 -7.73 -11.42 -20.72
CA VAL A 145 -8.07 -12.82 -20.39
C VAL A 145 -9.32 -12.94 -19.51
N GLY A 146 -10.13 -11.89 -19.40
CA GLY A 146 -11.35 -11.88 -18.60
C GLY A 146 -11.12 -11.85 -17.08
N GLY A 147 -9.91 -11.51 -16.64
CA GLY A 147 -9.55 -11.41 -15.23
C GLY A 147 -10.03 -10.13 -14.57
N ARG A 148 -9.90 -10.10 -13.23
CA ARG A 148 -10.22 -8.93 -12.41
C ARG A 148 -9.03 -7.99 -12.32
N SER A 149 -9.29 -6.69 -12.40
CA SER A 149 -8.27 -5.64 -12.45
C SER A 149 -8.67 -4.45 -11.58
N VAL A 150 -7.82 -4.07 -10.63
CA VAL A 150 -8.13 -2.98 -9.70
C VAL A 150 -6.95 -2.01 -9.55
N GLY A 151 -7.27 -0.74 -9.29
CA GLY A 151 -6.31 0.32 -9.04
C GLY A 151 -6.44 0.88 -7.62
N CYS A 152 -5.31 1.00 -6.91
CA CYS A 152 -5.19 1.78 -5.69
C CYS A 152 -4.35 3.02 -6.00
N ASN A 153 -5.01 4.09 -6.43
CA ASN A 153 -4.38 5.33 -6.92
C ASN A 153 -4.16 6.34 -5.78
N ILE A 154 -3.32 7.31 -6.03
CA ILE A 154 -3.04 8.45 -5.15
C ILE A 154 -3.37 9.74 -5.89
N GLU A 155 -3.96 10.71 -5.21
CA GLU A 155 -4.14 12.04 -5.77
C GLU A 155 -2.81 12.78 -5.76
N LEU A 156 -2.31 13.10 -6.95
CA LEU A 156 -1.07 13.86 -7.14
C LEU A 156 -1.41 15.27 -7.67
N PRO A 157 -0.54 16.27 -7.40
CA PRO A 157 -0.70 17.63 -7.95
C PRO A 157 -0.73 17.66 -9.49
N SER A 158 0.05 16.77 -10.13
CA SER A 158 -0.03 16.48 -11.56
C SER A 158 -0.93 15.26 -11.74
N GLU A 159 -2.18 15.49 -12.12
CA GLU A 159 -3.20 14.46 -12.23
C GLU A 159 -2.79 13.39 -13.26
N GLN A 160 -2.52 12.17 -12.77
CA GLN A 160 -2.44 10.99 -13.63
C GLN A 160 -3.83 10.35 -13.68
N ALA A 161 -4.46 10.40 -14.86
CA ALA A 161 -5.71 9.72 -15.09
C ALA A 161 -5.57 8.21 -14.80
N ALA A 162 -6.59 7.62 -14.18
CA ALA A 162 -6.68 6.18 -14.03
C ALA A 162 -6.72 5.52 -15.42
N ASN A 163 -6.01 4.39 -15.59
CA ASN A 163 -6.01 3.69 -16.86
C ASN A 163 -7.37 3.03 -17.16
N ALA A 164 -7.65 2.78 -18.43
CA ALA A 164 -8.96 2.31 -18.91
C ALA A 164 -9.26 0.83 -18.60
N TYR A 165 -8.32 0.08 -18.04
CA TYR A 165 -8.42 -1.37 -17.85
C TYR A 165 -8.76 -1.76 -16.40
N LEU A 166 -9.35 -0.87 -15.62
CA LEU A 166 -9.70 -1.09 -14.22
C LEU A 166 -11.19 -1.39 -14.07
N ASP A 167 -11.52 -2.49 -13.38
CA ASP A 167 -12.89 -2.75 -12.92
C ASP A 167 -13.28 -1.83 -11.77
N ARG A 168 -12.29 -1.49 -10.92
CA ARG A 168 -12.42 -0.54 -9.81
C ARG A 168 -11.14 0.24 -9.62
N CYS A 169 -11.31 1.50 -9.24
CA CYS A 169 -10.22 2.37 -8.83
C CYS A 169 -10.60 3.08 -7.52
N VAL A 170 -9.75 2.96 -6.51
CA VAL A 170 -9.86 3.74 -5.28
C VAL A 170 -8.77 4.80 -5.29
N ARG A 171 -9.14 6.06 -5.03
CA ARG A 171 -8.20 7.19 -4.91
C ARG A 171 -8.00 7.51 -3.44
N MET A 172 -6.74 7.53 -3.02
CA MET A 172 -6.29 7.88 -1.67
C MET A 172 -5.71 9.28 -1.66
N HIS A 173 -5.78 9.96 -0.52
CA HIS A 173 -5.19 11.28 -0.30
C HIS A 173 -3.82 11.17 0.38
N TYR A 174 -3.57 10.06 1.12
CA TYR A 174 -2.35 9.85 1.88
C TYR A 174 -1.55 8.67 1.34
N PHE A 175 -0.25 8.87 1.10
CA PHE A 175 0.66 7.82 0.61
C PHE A 175 0.71 6.62 1.54
N PHE A 176 0.83 6.84 2.84
CA PHE A 176 0.93 5.75 3.81
C PHE A 176 -0.36 4.91 3.91
N VAL A 177 -1.54 5.53 3.71
CA VAL A 177 -2.81 4.78 3.64
C VAL A 177 -2.83 3.89 2.41
N ARG A 178 -2.43 4.42 1.24
CA ARG A 178 -2.33 3.66 -0.01
C ARG A 178 -1.39 2.48 0.13
N LYS A 179 -0.18 2.71 0.66
CA LYS A 179 0.84 1.67 0.89
C LYS A 179 0.29 0.54 1.79
N ALA A 180 -0.32 0.90 2.93
CA ALA A 180 -0.94 -0.06 3.82
C ALA A 180 -2.03 -0.91 3.14
N LEU A 181 -2.83 -0.33 2.25
CA LEU A 181 -3.87 -1.05 1.51
C LEU A 181 -3.28 -1.97 0.43
N LEU A 182 -2.24 -1.52 -0.30
CA LEU A 182 -1.55 -2.33 -1.29
C LEU A 182 -0.96 -3.60 -0.65
N VAL A 183 -0.29 -3.47 0.49
CA VAL A 183 0.23 -4.61 1.24
C VAL A 183 -0.91 -5.49 1.78
N LYS A 184 -1.93 -4.89 2.43
CA LYS A 184 -3.01 -5.61 3.10
C LYS A 184 -3.80 -6.54 2.19
N TYR A 185 -4.05 -6.15 0.95
CA TYR A 185 -4.87 -6.92 0.01
C TYR A 185 -4.06 -7.81 -0.94
N SER A 186 -2.72 -7.75 -0.85
CA SER A 186 -1.83 -8.55 -1.70
C SER A 186 -1.37 -9.84 -1.04
N TYR A 187 -1.17 -10.84 -1.86
CA TYR A 187 -0.55 -12.14 -1.52
C TYR A 187 0.85 -12.26 -2.12
N ALA A 188 1.19 -11.42 -3.08
CA ALA A 188 2.50 -11.36 -3.71
C ALA A 188 2.71 -9.98 -4.34
N PHE A 189 3.98 -9.61 -4.52
CA PHE A 189 4.38 -8.45 -5.32
C PHE A 189 5.18 -8.89 -6.54
N VAL A 190 4.88 -8.23 -7.67
CA VAL A 190 5.69 -8.30 -8.90
C VAL A 190 6.23 -6.90 -9.16
N VAL A 191 7.54 -6.79 -9.25
CA VAL A 191 8.26 -5.52 -9.37
C VAL A 191 8.93 -5.47 -10.74
N MET A 192 8.40 -4.62 -11.60
CA MET A 192 8.89 -4.34 -12.94
C MET A 192 9.80 -3.11 -12.93
N PRO A 193 10.57 -2.84 -13.97
CA PRO A 193 11.42 -1.65 -14.06
C PRO A 193 10.70 -0.36 -13.67
N GLY A 194 11.28 0.39 -12.74
CA GLY A 194 10.64 1.57 -12.16
C GLY A 194 11.59 2.45 -11.36
N GLY A 195 11.09 3.59 -10.93
CA GLY A 195 11.85 4.59 -10.18
C GLY A 195 11.69 4.47 -8.66
N ALA A 196 11.93 5.61 -7.97
CA ALA A 196 11.91 5.69 -6.51
C ALA A 196 10.61 5.17 -5.88
N GLY A 197 9.44 5.47 -6.46
CA GLY A 197 8.16 4.97 -5.93
C GLY A 197 8.01 3.45 -6.05
N THR A 198 8.65 2.81 -7.05
CA THR A 198 8.68 1.36 -7.17
C THR A 198 9.62 0.73 -6.14
N LEU A 199 10.78 1.35 -5.92
CA LEU A 199 11.75 0.93 -4.89
C LEU A 199 11.21 1.11 -3.48
N ASP A 200 10.47 2.17 -3.23
CA ASP A 200 9.80 2.46 -1.95
C ASP A 200 8.84 1.32 -1.55
N GLU A 201 8.01 0.85 -2.47
CA GLU A 201 7.11 -0.29 -2.23
C GLU A 201 7.87 -1.62 -2.10
N LEU A 202 8.94 -1.82 -2.89
CA LEU A 202 9.79 -3.01 -2.79
C LEU A 202 10.44 -3.11 -1.41
N PHE A 203 11.11 -2.06 -0.97
CA PHE A 203 11.84 -2.10 0.31
C PHE A 203 10.95 -2.08 1.53
N GLU A 204 9.75 -1.48 1.46
CA GLU A 204 8.75 -1.64 2.50
C GLU A 204 8.35 -3.11 2.66
N ALA A 205 8.03 -3.80 1.54
CA ALA A 205 7.65 -5.21 1.57
C ALA A 205 8.80 -6.09 2.11
N VAL A 206 10.03 -5.90 1.61
CA VAL A 206 11.22 -6.60 2.09
C VAL A 206 11.39 -6.42 3.61
N THR A 207 11.28 -5.20 4.11
CA THR A 207 11.40 -4.88 5.54
C THR A 207 10.30 -5.56 6.36
N LEU A 208 9.06 -5.57 5.89
CA LEU A 208 7.94 -6.21 6.58
C LEU A 208 8.10 -7.73 6.66
N ILE A 209 8.67 -8.36 5.62
CA ILE A 209 8.95 -9.80 5.61
C ILE A 209 10.14 -10.11 6.52
N GLN A 210 11.25 -9.38 6.38
CA GLN A 210 12.46 -9.53 7.19
C GLN A 210 12.16 -9.41 8.70
N THR A 211 11.30 -8.45 9.06
CA THR A 211 10.89 -8.24 10.47
C THR A 211 9.78 -9.19 10.94
N GLY A 212 9.34 -10.13 10.11
CA GLY A 212 8.31 -11.13 10.45
C GLY A 212 6.89 -10.55 10.58
N LYS A 213 6.65 -9.30 10.12
CA LYS A 213 5.31 -8.71 10.11
C LYS A 213 4.41 -9.33 9.06
N ILE A 214 4.99 -9.80 7.96
CA ILE A 214 4.32 -10.56 6.90
C ILE A 214 5.07 -11.87 6.71
N LYS A 215 4.34 -12.97 6.52
CA LYS A 215 4.90 -14.30 6.26
C LYS A 215 4.43 -14.83 4.93
N ASN A 216 5.24 -15.67 4.29
CA ASN A 216 4.91 -16.34 3.02
C ASN A 216 4.45 -15.35 1.93
N PHE A 217 5.17 -14.24 1.79
CA PHE A 217 4.85 -13.19 0.84
C PHE A 217 5.95 -13.12 -0.22
N PRO A 218 5.77 -13.76 -1.39
CA PRO A 218 6.78 -13.75 -2.44
C PRO A 218 6.87 -12.38 -3.11
N ILE A 219 8.11 -11.94 -3.33
CA ILE A 219 8.44 -10.77 -4.13
C ILE A 219 9.19 -11.26 -5.35
N VAL A 220 8.63 -11.00 -6.54
CA VAL A 220 9.26 -11.33 -7.82
C VAL A 220 9.71 -10.04 -8.48
N ILE A 221 11.00 -9.98 -8.85
CA ILE A 221 11.57 -8.90 -9.67
C ILE A 221 11.68 -9.39 -11.11
N MET A 222 11.17 -8.62 -12.05
CA MET A 222 11.24 -8.86 -13.49
C MET A 222 11.87 -7.66 -14.22
N GLY A 223 12.54 -7.90 -15.34
CA GLY A 223 13.44 -6.94 -15.99
C GLY A 223 14.81 -6.99 -15.32
N THR A 224 15.40 -8.20 -15.30
CA THR A 224 16.64 -8.49 -14.56
C THR A 224 17.83 -7.68 -15.05
N ASP A 225 17.87 -7.32 -16.32
CA ASP A 225 18.85 -6.42 -16.92
C ASP A 225 18.81 -5.03 -16.28
N TYR A 226 17.62 -4.49 -16.06
CA TYR A 226 17.41 -3.19 -15.39
C TYR A 226 17.81 -3.23 -13.91
N TRP A 227 17.53 -4.34 -13.22
CA TRP A 227 17.74 -4.47 -11.78
C TRP A 227 19.11 -5.02 -11.37
N LYS A 228 20.02 -5.27 -12.33
CA LYS A 228 21.30 -5.92 -12.09
C LYS A 228 22.12 -5.24 -10.98
N GLU A 229 22.22 -3.92 -11.01
CA GLU A 229 22.99 -3.16 -10.04
C GLU A 229 22.32 -3.19 -8.65
N LEU A 230 20.99 -3.16 -8.60
CA LEU A 230 20.25 -3.26 -7.37
C LEU A 230 20.42 -4.64 -6.72
N ILE A 231 20.32 -5.70 -7.49
CA ILE A 231 20.54 -7.07 -7.02
C ILE A 231 21.97 -7.21 -6.48
N GLY A 232 22.97 -6.73 -7.23
CA GLY A 232 24.37 -6.73 -6.79
C GLY A 232 24.60 -5.87 -5.53
N PHE A 233 23.81 -4.81 -5.33
CA PHE A 233 23.88 -4.02 -4.11
C PHE A 233 23.28 -4.78 -2.90
N ILE A 234 22.21 -5.53 -3.09
CA ILE A 234 21.60 -6.38 -2.06
C ILE A 234 22.58 -7.50 -1.64
N ASP A 235 23.27 -8.13 -2.60
CA ASP A 235 24.34 -9.10 -2.30
C ASP A 235 25.44 -8.46 -1.45
N LYS A 236 25.88 -7.25 -1.80
CA LYS A 236 26.85 -6.49 -1.02
C LYS A 236 26.38 -6.15 0.37
N MET A 237 25.08 -5.89 0.58
CA MET A 237 24.51 -5.69 1.91
C MET A 237 24.65 -6.93 2.78
N ALA A 238 24.43 -8.12 2.21
CA ALA A 238 24.63 -9.39 2.91
C ALA A 238 26.12 -9.66 3.23
N GLU A 239 27.03 -9.41 2.27
CA GLU A 239 28.47 -9.51 2.48
C GLU A 239 28.99 -8.61 3.60
N ARG A 240 28.39 -7.42 3.73
CA ARG A 240 28.73 -6.44 4.78
C ARG A 240 28.02 -6.68 6.10
N GLY A 241 27.12 -7.68 6.17
CA GLY A 241 26.36 -8.00 7.37
C GLY A 241 25.30 -6.97 7.75
N THR A 242 24.88 -6.09 6.81
CA THR A 242 23.78 -5.13 7.04
C THR A 242 22.41 -5.77 6.88
N ILE A 243 22.35 -6.91 6.19
CA ILE A 243 21.23 -7.85 6.16
C ILE A 243 21.76 -9.26 6.40
N SER A 244 20.88 -10.21 6.75
CA SER A 244 21.29 -11.60 6.91
C SER A 244 21.40 -12.31 5.55
N ALA A 245 22.22 -13.35 5.44
CA ALA A 245 22.32 -14.14 4.21
C ALA A 245 20.97 -14.79 3.82
N SER A 246 20.11 -15.11 4.81
CA SER A 246 18.76 -15.61 4.56
C SER A 246 17.84 -14.61 3.88
N ASP A 247 18.12 -13.30 4.00
CA ASP A 247 17.30 -12.25 3.42
C ASP A 247 17.46 -12.16 1.89
N LEU A 248 18.56 -12.69 1.33
CA LEU A 248 18.75 -12.80 -0.12
C LEU A 248 17.63 -13.63 -0.78
N GLY A 249 17.07 -14.60 -0.06
CA GLY A 249 15.95 -15.43 -0.54
C GLY A 249 14.58 -14.76 -0.50
N LEU A 250 14.47 -13.52 -0.03
CA LEU A 250 13.21 -12.78 0.02
C LEU A 250 12.75 -12.28 -1.36
N ILE A 251 13.70 -12.11 -2.27
CA ILE A 251 13.47 -11.60 -3.61
C ILE A 251 13.81 -12.69 -4.62
N TYR A 252 12.88 -12.99 -5.52
CA TYR A 252 13.08 -13.90 -6.63
C TYR A 252 13.18 -13.13 -7.94
N ALA A 253 14.32 -13.19 -8.61
CA ALA A 253 14.57 -12.46 -9.86
C ALA A 253 14.44 -13.41 -11.06
N THR A 254 13.56 -13.09 -12.00
CA THR A 254 13.39 -13.83 -13.27
C THR A 254 12.68 -12.99 -14.31
N ASP A 255 12.97 -13.23 -15.60
CA ASP A 255 12.22 -12.66 -16.72
C ASP A 255 11.24 -13.66 -17.35
N SER A 256 11.22 -14.91 -16.86
CA SER A 256 10.24 -15.91 -17.28
C SER A 256 8.94 -15.71 -16.49
N VAL A 257 7.85 -15.47 -17.23
CA VAL A 257 6.49 -15.39 -16.67
C VAL A 257 6.09 -16.72 -16.02
N GLU A 258 6.49 -17.83 -16.61
CA GLU A 258 6.21 -19.18 -16.13
C GLU A 258 6.86 -19.44 -14.79
N GLU A 259 8.14 -19.10 -14.64
CA GLU A 259 8.88 -19.23 -13.37
C GLU A 259 8.31 -18.31 -12.29
N ALA A 260 8.01 -17.05 -12.64
CA ALA A 260 7.38 -16.10 -11.73
C ALA A 260 6.04 -16.64 -11.18
N ILE A 261 5.20 -17.18 -12.05
CA ILE A 261 3.92 -17.76 -11.66
C ILE A 261 4.09 -19.02 -10.82
N ALA A 262 5.04 -19.89 -11.18
CA ALA A 262 5.35 -21.09 -10.38
C ALA A 262 5.81 -20.71 -8.96
N HIS A 263 6.68 -19.71 -8.85
CA HIS A 263 7.14 -19.19 -7.57
C HIS A 263 5.99 -18.60 -6.73
N ILE A 264 5.16 -17.74 -7.32
CA ILE A 264 3.99 -17.16 -6.64
C ILE A 264 3.06 -18.28 -6.19
N ARG A 265 2.76 -19.25 -7.05
CA ARG A 265 1.85 -20.37 -6.75
C ARG A 265 2.33 -21.18 -5.54
N SER A 266 3.60 -21.58 -5.53
CA SER A 266 4.20 -22.39 -4.45
C SER A 266 4.21 -21.67 -3.10
N LYS A 267 4.37 -20.34 -3.10
CA LYS A 267 4.44 -19.54 -1.88
C LYS A 267 3.09 -18.98 -1.39
N THR A 268 2.06 -18.95 -2.25
CA THR A 268 0.75 -18.37 -1.89
C THR A 268 -0.36 -19.41 -1.86
N ILE A 269 -0.57 -20.17 -2.95
CA ILE A 269 -1.74 -21.06 -3.07
C ILE A 269 -1.56 -22.27 -2.16
N GLU A 270 -0.39 -22.89 -2.18
CA GLU A 270 -0.11 -24.11 -1.42
C GLU A 270 -0.13 -23.87 0.10
N PRO A 271 0.59 -22.85 0.66
CA PRO A 271 0.60 -22.62 2.10
C PRO A 271 -0.72 -22.09 2.67
N PHE A 272 -1.49 -21.33 1.88
CA PHE A 272 -2.77 -20.74 2.32
C PHE A 272 -3.99 -21.58 1.93
N GLU A 273 -3.80 -22.73 1.27
CA GLU A 273 -4.88 -23.58 0.75
C GLU A 273 -5.95 -22.76 -0.02
N LEU A 274 -5.50 -21.76 -0.79
CA LEU A 274 -6.41 -20.88 -1.53
C LEU A 274 -7.20 -21.68 -2.55
N LYS A 275 -8.39 -22.08 -2.16
CA LYS A 275 -9.35 -22.72 -3.07
C LYS A 275 -10.09 -21.63 -3.84
N ARG A 276 -10.43 -21.91 -5.11
CA ARG A 276 -11.42 -21.12 -5.85
C ARG A 276 -12.80 -21.32 -5.20
N VAL A 277 -13.02 -20.68 -4.06
CA VAL A 277 -14.34 -20.67 -3.43
C VAL A 277 -15.00 -19.35 -3.82
N ALA A 278 -16.16 -19.44 -4.45
CA ALA A 278 -17.06 -18.31 -4.59
C ALA A 278 -17.53 -17.94 -3.17
N HIS A 279 -16.76 -17.11 -2.47
CA HIS A 279 -17.21 -16.55 -1.21
C HIS A 279 -18.34 -15.59 -1.51
N ILE A 280 -19.57 -15.99 -1.21
CA ILE A 280 -20.71 -15.08 -1.07
C ILE A 280 -20.39 -14.22 0.17
N ARG A 281 -19.64 -13.14 -0.04
CA ARG A 281 -19.38 -12.17 1.01
C ARG A 281 -20.67 -11.38 1.23
N ARG A 282 -21.19 -11.38 2.45
CA ARG A 282 -22.41 -10.63 2.79
C ARG A 282 -22.13 -9.14 2.64
N HIS A 283 -22.92 -8.48 1.81
CA HIS A 283 -22.96 -7.03 1.71
C HIS A 283 -23.68 -6.43 2.90
N PHE A 284 -23.10 -5.41 3.48
CA PHE A 284 -23.77 -4.61 4.51
C PHE A 284 -24.30 -3.32 3.87
N PRO A 285 -25.62 -3.19 3.65
CA PRO A 285 -26.21 -2.03 2.96
C PRO A 285 -25.85 -0.68 3.61
N TRP A 286 -25.72 -0.66 4.92
CA TRP A 286 -25.36 0.56 5.68
C TRP A 286 -23.91 1.03 5.42
N LEU A 287 -23.01 0.15 4.92
CA LEU A 287 -21.67 0.51 4.48
C LEU A 287 -21.63 0.99 3.03
N CYS A 288 -22.74 1.00 2.30
CA CYS A 288 -22.83 1.32 0.87
C CYS A 288 -21.80 0.53 0.03
N GLU A 289 -21.63 -0.76 0.32
CA GLU A 289 -20.71 -1.65 -0.38
C GLU A 289 -21.28 -2.01 -1.76
N GLN A 290 -20.40 -2.06 -2.78
CA GLN A 290 -20.79 -2.46 -4.14
C GLN A 290 -20.00 -3.69 -4.57
N GLY A 291 -20.65 -4.76 -4.99
CA GLY A 291 -20.03 -5.96 -5.61
C GLY A 291 -19.33 -5.63 -6.94
N LEU A 292 -18.37 -6.42 -7.38
CA LEU A 292 -17.85 -6.33 -8.75
C LEU A 292 -18.95 -6.79 -9.72
N SER A 293 -19.13 -6.07 -10.84
CA SER A 293 -20.04 -6.50 -11.91
C SER A 293 -19.53 -7.85 -12.47
N GLY A 294 -20.22 -8.93 -12.16
CA GLY A 294 -19.83 -10.31 -12.52
C GLY A 294 -20.08 -11.33 -11.41
N ASP A 295 -20.36 -10.91 -10.18
CA ASP A 295 -20.64 -11.85 -9.08
C ASP A 295 -22.07 -12.46 -9.11
N ASN A 296 -22.86 -12.15 -10.14
CA ASN A 296 -24.24 -12.67 -10.37
C ASN A 296 -24.31 -13.72 -11.50
N LYS A 297 -23.30 -14.61 -11.62
CA LYS A 297 -23.45 -15.80 -12.49
C LYS A 297 -22.95 -17.03 -11.76
#